data_102c4a9c13c0756a1786d8d4c5d4f157
#
_entry.id   102c4a9c13c0756a1786d8d4c5d4f157
#
_cell.length_a   1.000
_cell.length_b   1.000
_cell.length_c   1.000
_cell.angle_alpha   90.00
_cell.angle_beta   90.00
_cell.angle_gamma   90.00
#
_symmetry.space_group_name_H-M   'P 1'
#
loop_
_entity.id
_entity.type
_entity.pdbx_description
1 polymer ?
#
loop_
_entity_poly.entity_id
_entity_poly.type
_entity_poly.pdbx_seq_one_letter_code
_entity_poly.pdbx_strand_id
1 'polypeptide(L)'
;RLELMLVCAHPAIAPAIRTPLMLQTVLGVDADAIAHAFAVAPAAMAQRLVRAKRRIRVARIPFATPERADLAGRLPAVLEAVYGAYAIDWPGHGSPVDSLSGEALHLALVLTELLPDEPEVLGLAALVCLSESRRRARRLDDGTFVPLDEQDTRLWDRPLIDRGEALLQRAHGYGRAGRYQLEAAIQSAHCDRARNGRTDWHALRALHRGLVEIAPSLGAVVALAAVDGEIDGPQVGLAALEAIGDPSADAFQPYWATRAHLHARAGQPKAAAGAYSRAIDLTSDGGLRDYLTACRTQLPARRGP
;
A
#
# COMPACT_ATOMS: atom_id res chain seq x y z
N ARG A 1 11.23 -13.58 -14.95
CA ARG A 1 9.88 -13.26 -14.41
C ARG A 1 9.25 -12.05 -15.09
N LEU A 2 9.97 -10.92 -15.25
CA LEU A 2 9.43 -9.71 -15.89
C LEU A 2 8.91 -9.95 -17.31
N GLU A 3 9.58 -10.76 -18.13
CA GLU A 3 9.09 -11.14 -19.45
C GLU A 3 7.71 -11.80 -19.39
N LEU A 4 7.52 -12.74 -18.45
CA LEU A 4 6.22 -13.40 -18.24
C LEU A 4 5.14 -12.42 -17.75
N MET A 5 5.51 -11.45 -16.91
CA MET A 5 4.58 -10.38 -16.49
C MET A 5 4.15 -9.54 -17.70
N LEU A 6 5.09 -9.17 -18.56
CA LEU A 6 4.79 -8.42 -19.78
C LEU A 6 3.91 -9.21 -20.77
N VAL A 7 4.05 -10.55 -20.84
CA VAL A 7 3.14 -11.42 -21.60
C VAL A 7 1.74 -11.43 -20.96
N CYS A 8 1.65 -11.51 -19.64
CA CYS A 8 0.37 -11.45 -18.91
C CYS A 8 -0.32 -10.08 -19.03
N ALA A 9 0.43 -9.03 -19.36
CA ALA A 9 -0.09 -7.68 -19.64
C ALA A 9 -0.55 -7.47 -21.08
N HIS A 10 -0.57 -8.51 -21.93
CA HIS A 10 -0.94 -8.42 -23.34
C HIS A 10 -2.31 -7.77 -23.55
N PRO A 11 -2.49 -6.88 -24.57
CA PRO A 11 -3.76 -6.17 -24.82
C PRO A 11 -4.99 -7.05 -25.00
N ALA A 12 -4.83 -8.28 -25.51
CA ALA A 12 -5.93 -9.26 -25.64
C ALA A 12 -6.46 -9.80 -24.30
N ILE A 13 -5.78 -9.53 -23.18
CA ILE A 13 -6.22 -9.87 -21.83
C ILE A 13 -6.91 -8.65 -21.24
N ALA A 14 -8.11 -8.86 -20.68
CA ALA A 14 -8.88 -7.76 -20.10
C ALA A 14 -8.07 -7.04 -18.98
N PRO A 15 -8.03 -5.70 -18.95
CA PRO A 15 -7.19 -4.94 -18.01
C PRO A 15 -7.36 -5.36 -16.54
N ALA A 16 -8.61 -5.53 -16.09
CA ALA A 16 -8.93 -5.84 -14.70
C ALA A 16 -8.43 -7.22 -14.20
N ILE A 17 -7.95 -8.10 -15.11
CA ILE A 17 -7.42 -9.41 -14.72
C ILE A 17 -5.91 -9.55 -14.94
N ARG A 18 -5.25 -8.58 -15.58
CA ARG A 18 -3.81 -8.66 -15.87
C ARG A 18 -2.99 -8.77 -14.58
N THR A 19 -3.20 -7.87 -13.64
CA THR A 19 -2.52 -7.86 -12.34
C THR A 19 -2.80 -9.11 -11.51
N PRO A 20 -4.05 -9.56 -11.28
CA PRO A 20 -4.33 -10.84 -10.63
C PRO A 20 -3.67 -12.04 -11.31
N LEU A 21 -3.63 -12.05 -12.64
CA LEU A 21 -3.00 -13.14 -13.40
C LEU A 21 -1.49 -13.19 -13.15
N MET A 22 -0.81 -12.04 -13.15
CA MET A 22 0.63 -11.95 -12.85
C MET A 22 0.94 -12.40 -11.42
N LEU A 23 0.16 -11.94 -10.44
CA LEU A 23 0.31 -12.35 -9.05
C LEU A 23 0.23 -13.86 -8.90
N GLN A 24 -0.75 -14.50 -9.55
CA GLN A 24 -0.91 -15.95 -9.46
C GLN A 24 0.14 -16.72 -10.27
N THR A 25 0.35 -16.37 -11.55
CA THR A 25 1.10 -17.23 -12.48
C THR A 25 2.60 -16.99 -12.45
N VAL A 26 3.03 -15.79 -12.08
CA VAL A 26 4.45 -15.41 -12.09
C VAL A 26 5.01 -15.36 -10.67
N LEU A 27 4.22 -14.86 -9.72
CA LEU A 27 4.65 -14.66 -8.34
C LEU A 27 4.12 -15.73 -7.36
N GLY A 28 3.27 -16.64 -7.83
CA GLY A 28 2.81 -17.78 -7.04
C GLY A 28 1.83 -17.43 -5.92
N VAL A 29 1.20 -16.27 -5.98
CA VAL A 29 0.22 -15.84 -4.96
C VAL A 29 -1.06 -16.65 -5.09
N ASP A 30 -1.59 -17.12 -3.96
CA ASP A 30 -2.83 -17.87 -3.93
C ASP A 30 -4.04 -17.04 -4.37
N ALA A 31 -4.99 -17.67 -5.06
CA ALA A 31 -6.18 -17.00 -5.58
C ALA A 31 -7.04 -16.36 -4.47
N ASP A 32 -7.07 -16.93 -3.27
CA ASP A 32 -7.81 -16.40 -2.13
C ASP A 32 -7.15 -15.14 -1.57
N ALA A 33 -5.81 -15.11 -1.49
CA ALA A 33 -5.06 -13.91 -1.10
C ALA A 33 -5.27 -12.78 -2.12
N ILE A 34 -5.24 -13.11 -3.43
CA ILE A 34 -5.54 -12.15 -4.50
C ILE A 34 -6.99 -11.65 -4.37
N ALA A 35 -7.96 -12.54 -4.16
CA ALA A 35 -9.36 -12.18 -4.01
C ALA A 35 -9.58 -11.19 -2.86
N HIS A 36 -8.93 -11.44 -1.72
CA HIS A 36 -8.95 -10.56 -0.56
C HIS A 36 -8.36 -9.18 -0.88
N ALA A 37 -7.17 -9.15 -1.50
CA ALA A 37 -6.48 -7.89 -1.86
C ALA A 37 -7.27 -7.03 -2.86
N PHE A 38 -8.06 -7.67 -3.74
CA PHE A 38 -8.89 -7.00 -4.74
C PHE A 38 -10.35 -6.82 -4.30
N ALA A 39 -10.69 -7.13 -3.06
CA ALA A 39 -12.06 -7.07 -2.52
C ALA A 39 -13.09 -7.80 -3.41
N VAL A 40 -12.73 -8.99 -3.93
CA VAL A 40 -13.56 -9.84 -4.81
C VAL A 40 -13.83 -11.16 -4.12
N ALA A 41 -15.02 -11.72 -4.30
CA ALA A 41 -15.33 -13.06 -3.78
C ALA A 41 -14.35 -14.11 -4.34
N PRO A 42 -13.79 -15.02 -3.51
CA PRO A 42 -12.78 -16.02 -3.93
C PRO A 42 -13.18 -16.83 -5.15
N ALA A 43 -14.41 -17.35 -5.19
CA ALA A 43 -14.94 -18.11 -6.34
C ALA A 43 -14.98 -17.27 -7.63
N ALA A 44 -15.32 -15.98 -7.54
CA ALA A 44 -15.34 -15.09 -8.68
C ALA A 44 -13.92 -14.80 -9.21
N MET A 45 -12.94 -14.61 -8.31
CA MET A 45 -11.54 -14.43 -8.69
C MET A 45 -10.99 -15.68 -9.35
N ALA A 46 -11.21 -16.87 -8.77
CA ALA A 46 -10.78 -18.14 -9.35
C ALA A 46 -11.33 -18.35 -10.77
N GLN A 47 -12.62 -18.07 -10.98
CA GLN A 47 -13.24 -18.15 -12.32
C GLN A 47 -12.66 -17.13 -13.31
N ARG A 48 -12.37 -15.90 -12.87
CA ARG A 48 -11.74 -14.86 -13.72
C ARG A 48 -10.35 -15.31 -14.16
N LEU A 49 -9.54 -15.87 -13.26
CA LEU A 49 -8.20 -16.39 -13.54
C LEU A 49 -8.23 -17.58 -14.52
N VAL A 50 -9.15 -18.53 -14.34
CA VAL A 50 -9.33 -19.65 -15.27
C VAL A 50 -9.70 -19.16 -16.67
N ARG A 51 -10.62 -18.20 -16.79
CA ARG A 51 -11.01 -17.59 -18.08
C ARG A 51 -9.83 -16.85 -18.73
N ALA A 52 -9.03 -16.12 -17.96
CA ALA A 52 -7.85 -15.44 -18.48
C ALA A 52 -6.82 -16.42 -19.05
N LYS A 53 -6.50 -17.49 -18.32
CA LYS A 53 -5.59 -18.56 -18.78
C LYS A 53 -6.12 -19.26 -20.06
N ARG A 54 -7.43 -19.51 -20.12
CA ARG A 54 -8.07 -20.04 -21.34
C ARG A 54 -7.94 -19.06 -22.50
N ARG A 55 -8.13 -17.76 -22.26
CA ARG A 55 -8.01 -16.71 -23.31
C ARG A 55 -6.61 -16.67 -23.90
N ILE A 56 -5.55 -16.77 -23.09
CA ILE A 56 -4.16 -16.82 -23.55
C ILE A 56 -3.98 -17.99 -24.52
N ARG A 57 -4.48 -19.20 -24.15
CA ARG A 57 -4.37 -20.40 -24.96
C ARG A 57 -5.13 -20.28 -26.28
N VAL A 58 -6.38 -19.82 -26.24
CA VAL A 58 -7.26 -19.71 -27.43
C VAL A 58 -6.77 -18.62 -28.37
N ALA A 59 -6.33 -17.49 -27.84
CA ALA A 59 -5.81 -16.38 -28.65
C ALA A 59 -4.38 -16.63 -29.16
N ARG A 60 -3.75 -17.76 -28.77
CA ARG A 60 -2.36 -18.10 -29.13
C ARG A 60 -1.40 -16.95 -28.85
N ILE A 61 -1.57 -16.29 -27.70
CA ILE A 61 -0.70 -15.17 -27.32
C ILE A 61 0.74 -15.69 -27.25
N PRO A 62 1.67 -15.14 -28.06
CA PRO A 62 3.03 -15.63 -28.07
C PRO A 62 3.73 -15.32 -26.75
N PHE A 63 4.53 -16.26 -26.26
CA PHE A 63 5.48 -16.04 -25.15
C PHE A 63 6.74 -15.39 -25.71
N ALA A 64 6.58 -14.15 -26.18
CA ALA A 64 7.67 -13.36 -26.71
C ALA A 64 7.80 -12.06 -25.93
N THR A 65 9.02 -11.63 -25.69
CA THR A 65 9.30 -10.31 -25.11
C THR A 65 8.69 -9.23 -26.00
N PRO A 66 7.88 -8.32 -25.46
CA PRO A 66 7.27 -7.27 -26.26
C PRO A 66 8.32 -6.29 -26.79
N GLU A 67 8.04 -5.68 -27.92
CA GLU A 67 8.85 -4.60 -28.43
C GLU A 67 8.74 -3.35 -27.55
N ARG A 68 9.74 -2.46 -27.63
CA ARG A 68 9.77 -1.22 -26.82
C ARG A 68 8.50 -0.37 -27.00
N ALA A 69 7.91 -0.35 -28.19
CA ALA A 69 6.67 0.36 -28.47
C ALA A 69 5.45 -0.18 -27.69
N ASP A 70 5.45 -1.48 -27.37
CA ASP A 70 4.36 -2.14 -26.64
C ASP A 70 4.43 -1.89 -25.12
N LEU A 71 5.58 -1.49 -24.60
CA LEU A 71 5.82 -1.37 -23.15
C LEU A 71 4.89 -0.35 -22.51
N ALA A 72 4.63 0.79 -23.15
CA ALA A 72 3.77 1.84 -22.61
C ALA A 72 2.36 1.33 -22.26
N GLY A 73 1.81 0.41 -23.05
CA GLY A 73 0.48 -0.19 -22.79
C GLY A 73 0.48 -1.35 -21.80
N ARG A 74 1.64 -1.91 -21.46
CA ARG A 74 1.77 -3.08 -20.58
C ARG A 74 2.35 -2.72 -19.21
N LEU A 75 3.22 -1.73 -19.14
CA LEU A 75 3.96 -1.33 -17.97
C LEU A 75 3.06 -0.99 -16.76
N PRO A 76 1.95 -0.24 -16.89
CA PRO A 76 1.10 0.06 -15.74
C PRO A 76 0.61 -1.19 -15.00
N ALA A 77 0.22 -2.24 -15.72
CA ALA A 77 -0.22 -3.48 -15.11
C ALA A 77 0.92 -4.26 -14.43
N VAL A 78 2.14 -4.18 -14.96
CA VAL A 78 3.33 -4.79 -14.36
C VAL A 78 3.69 -4.06 -13.06
N LEU A 79 3.69 -2.73 -13.06
CA LEU A 79 3.93 -1.93 -11.85
C LEU A 79 2.89 -2.23 -10.77
N GLU A 80 1.62 -2.32 -11.16
CA GLU A 80 0.53 -2.67 -10.23
C GLU A 80 0.71 -4.09 -9.66
N ALA A 81 1.24 -5.05 -10.44
CA ALA A 81 1.49 -6.40 -9.94
C ALA A 81 2.68 -6.45 -8.96
N VAL A 82 3.74 -5.70 -9.22
CA VAL A 82 4.88 -5.59 -8.29
C VAL A 82 4.45 -4.90 -7.00
N TYR A 83 3.70 -3.81 -7.11
CA TYR A 83 3.11 -3.12 -5.94
C TYR A 83 2.17 -4.04 -5.16
N GLY A 84 1.26 -4.75 -5.84
CA GLY A 84 0.32 -5.68 -5.23
C GLY A 84 1.02 -6.83 -4.49
N ALA A 85 2.09 -7.37 -5.05
CA ALA A 85 2.92 -8.37 -4.39
C ALA A 85 3.52 -7.83 -3.07
N TYR A 86 4.07 -6.61 -3.12
CA TYR A 86 4.57 -5.94 -1.94
C TYR A 86 3.48 -5.71 -0.88
N ALA A 87 2.31 -5.22 -1.30
CA ALA A 87 1.21 -4.89 -0.41
C ALA A 87 0.58 -6.14 0.25
N ILE A 88 0.47 -7.26 -0.47
CA ILE A 88 -0.05 -8.53 0.07
C ILE A 88 0.86 -9.08 1.17
N ASP A 89 2.18 -8.93 1.04
CA ASP A 89 3.16 -9.42 2.02
C ASP A 89 3.49 -8.38 3.10
N TRP A 90 2.91 -7.20 3.03
CA TRP A 90 3.15 -6.13 4.00
C TRP A 90 3.06 -6.58 5.47
N PRO A 91 2.10 -7.45 5.88
CA PRO A 91 2.02 -7.98 7.23
C PRO A 91 3.06 -9.06 7.54
N GLY A 92 3.83 -9.52 6.56
CA GLY A 92 4.63 -10.75 6.57
C GLY A 92 5.60 -10.92 7.74
N HIS A 93 5.69 -12.15 8.22
CA HIS A 93 6.53 -12.60 9.34
C HIS A 93 7.80 -13.34 8.87
N GLY A 94 8.08 -13.39 7.55
CA GLY A 94 9.15 -14.20 6.96
C GLY A 94 10.49 -13.49 6.80
N SER A 95 11.53 -14.27 6.44
CA SER A 95 12.84 -13.74 6.02
C SER A 95 12.67 -12.84 4.78
N PRO A 96 13.35 -11.67 4.71
CA PRO A 96 13.29 -10.80 3.54
C PRO A 96 13.69 -11.48 2.23
N VAL A 97 14.58 -12.47 2.29
CA VAL A 97 15.15 -13.11 1.09
C VAL A 97 14.14 -14.04 0.40
N ASP A 98 13.25 -14.69 1.16
CA ASP A 98 12.28 -15.67 0.65
C ASP A 98 10.83 -15.13 0.69
N SER A 99 10.66 -13.81 0.93
CA SER A 99 9.35 -13.19 1.05
C SER A 99 8.88 -12.60 -0.27
N LEU A 100 7.57 -12.50 -0.45
CA LEU A 100 6.98 -11.85 -1.62
C LEU A 100 7.36 -10.37 -1.70
N SER A 101 7.52 -9.69 -0.55
CA SER A 101 8.00 -8.30 -0.49
C SER A 101 9.47 -8.17 -0.93
N GLY A 102 10.33 -9.13 -0.59
CA GLY A 102 11.71 -9.19 -1.08
C GLY A 102 11.78 -9.40 -2.59
N GLU A 103 10.93 -10.28 -3.14
CA GLU A 103 10.81 -10.46 -4.59
C GLU A 103 10.29 -9.19 -5.27
N ALA A 104 9.29 -8.51 -4.69
CA ALA A 104 8.76 -7.25 -5.21
C ALA A 104 9.84 -6.16 -5.23
N LEU A 105 10.65 -6.05 -4.17
CA LEU A 105 11.80 -5.14 -4.12
C LEU A 105 12.80 -5.46 -5.23
N HIS A 106 13.18 -6.73 -5.40
CA HIS A 106 14.09 -7.15 -6.45
C HIS A 106 13.56 -6.79 -7.84
N LEU A 107 12.31 -7.13 -8.14
CA LEU A 107 11.68 -6.81 -9.43
C LEU A 107 11.60 -5.30 -9.69
N ALA A 108 11.24 -4.51 -8.68
CA ALA A 108 11.20 -3.05 -8.79
C ALA A 108 12.58 -2.47 -9.13
N LEU A 109 13.65 -2.98 -8.50
CA LEU A 109 15.01 -2.53 -8.77
C LEU A 109 15.50 -2.95 -10.16
N VAL A 110 15.23 -4.19 -10.60
CA VAL A 110 15.55 -4.64 -11.97
C VAL A 110 14.82 -3.80 -13.01
N LEU A 111 13.57 -3.42 -12.76
CA LEU A 111 12.85 -2.51 -13.66
C LEU A 111 13.55 -1.16 -13.81
N THR A 112 14.17 -0.61 -12.76
CA THR A 112 14.93 0.66 -12.88
C THR A 112 16.18 0.55 -13.73
N GLU A 113 16.76 -0.65 -13.87
CA GLU A 113 17.89 -0.91 -14.75
C GLU A 113 17.45 -1.06 -16.21
N LEU A 114 16.30 -1.71 -16.44
CA LEU A 114 15.75 -1.95 -17.77
C LEU A 114 15.06 -0.71 -18.37
N LEU A 115 14.47 0.12 -17.53
CA LEU A 115 13.66 1.30 -17.88
C LEU A 115 14.08 2.52 -17.04
N PRO A 116 15.34 2.97 -17.16
CA PRO A 116 15.91 4.01 -16.31
C PRO A 116 15.27 5.39 -16.46
N ASP A 117 14.56 5.62 -17.58
CA ASP A 117 13.95 6.90 -17.95
C ASP A 117 12.44 6.94 -17.69
N GLU A 118 11.88 5.89 -17.05
CA GLU A 118 10.45 5.82 -16.75
C GLU A 118 10.19 6.27 -15.30
N PRO A 119 9.61 7.47 -15.06
CA PRO A 119 9.48 8.03 -13.73
C PRO A 119 8.66 7.18 -12.77
N GLU A 120 7.61 6.51 -13.23
CA GLU A 120 6.78 5.65 -12.37
C GLU A 120 7.46 4.32 -12.02
N VAL A 121 8.40 3.85 -12.81
CA VAL A 121 9.29 2.73 -12.45
C VAL A 121 10.21 3.14 -11.31
N LEU A 122 10.84 4.31 -11.43
CA LEU A 122 11.69 4.88 -10.39
C LEU A 122 10.88 5.17 -9.12
N GLY A 123 9.66 5.72 -9.28
CA GLY A 123 8.73 5.99 -8.19
C GLY A 123 8.32 4.73 -7.42
N LEU A 124 7.96 3.65 -8.13
CA LEU A 124 7.63 2.38 -7.49
C LEU A 124 8.82 1.78 -6.73
N ALA A 125 10.00 1.78 -7.33
CA ALA A 125 11.21 1.27 -6.68
C ALA A 125 11.55 2.11 -5.43
N ALA A 126 11.42 3.44 -5.50
CA ALA A 126 11.58 4.33 -4.37
C ALA A 126 10.58 4.02 -3.25
N LEU A 127 9.29 3.87 -3.60
CA LEU A 127 8.22 3.51 -2.67
C LEU A 127 8.52 2.21 -1.92
N VAL A 128 8.91 1.16 -2.65
CA VAL A 128 9.21 -0.15 -2.03
C VAL A 128 10.46 -0.05 -1.16
N CYS A 129 11.54 0.62 -1.59
CA CYS A 129 12.74 0.84 -0.78
C CYS A 129 12.42 1.56 0.53
N LEU A 130 11.74 2.71 0.45
CA LEU A 130 11.39 3.54 1.61
C LEU A 130 10.44 2.82 2.56
N SER A 131 9.50 2.06 2.03
CA SER A 131 8.59 1.27 2.83
C SER A 131 9.31 0.09 3.50
N GLU A 132 10.14 -0.67 2.77
CA GLU A 132 10.85 -1.83 3.28
C GLU A 132 11.93 -1.45 4.31
N SER A 133 12.49 -0.25 4.20
CA SER A 133 13.48 0.26 5.16
C SER A 133 13.01 0.19 6.62
N ARG A 134 11.70 0.21 6.86
CA ARG A 134 11.09 0.20 8.19
C ARG A 134 10.59 -1.19 8.64
N ARG A 135 10.82 -2.24 7.84
CA ARG A 135 10.29 -3.58 8.12
C ARG A 135 10.59 -4.06 9.54
N ARG A 136 11.85 -3.89 10.00
CA ARG A 136 12.29 -4.34 11.33
C ARG A 136 11.63 -3.60 12.49
N ALA A 137 11.14 -2.38 12.26
CA ALA A 137 10.50 -1.56 13.27
C ALA A 137 8.97 -1.70 13.32
N ARG A 138 8.36 -2.42 12.37
CA ARG A 138 6.89 -2.55 12.28
C ARG A 138 6.29 -3.49 13.31
N ARG A 139 7.11 -4.37 13.88
CA ARG A 139 6.67 -5.37 14.86
C ARG A 139 7.72 -5.53 15.94
N LEU A 140 7.24 -5.82 17.14
CA LEU A 140 8.07 -6.32 18.23
C LEU A 140 8.42 -7.80 18.01
N ASP A 141 9.34 -8.33 18.80
CA ASP A 141 9.79 -9.74 18.71
C ASP A 141 8.64 -10.75 18.97
N ASP A 142 7.61 -10.34 19.70
CA ASP A 142 6.39 -11.12 19.97
C ASP A 142 5.36 -11.04 18.83
N GLY A 143 5.63 -10.29 17.75
CA GLY A 143 4.74 -10.10 16.61
C GLY A 143 3.76 -8.95 16.76
N THR A 144 3.73 -8.25 17.89
CA THR A 144 2.85 -7.07 18.09
C THR A 144 3.16 -5.98 17.09
N PHE A 145 2.12 -5.44 16.46
CA PHE A 145 2.24 -4.34 15.51
C PHE A 145 2.65 -3.04 16.22
N VAL A 146 3.59 -2.31 15.61
CA VAL A 146 4.06 -1.00 16.08
C VAL A 146 3.66 0.07 15.07
N PRO A 147 2.79 1.03 15.44
CA PRO A 147 2.40 2.12 14.56
C PRO A 147 3.60 3.01 14.21
N LEU A 148 3.50 3.69 13.07
CA LEU A 148 4.64 4.39 12.47
C LEU A 148 5.26 5.45 13.41
N ASP A 149 4.45 6.16 14.14
CA ASP A 149 4.87 7.21 15.09
C ASP A 149 5.57 6.65 16.34
N GLU A 150 5.31 5.40 16.71
CA GLU A 150 5.94 4.69 17.82
C GLU A 150 7.18 3.89 17.43
N GLN A 151 7.45 3.72 16.12
CA GLN A 151 8.58 2.93 15.63
C GLN A 151 9.93 3.55 16.07
N ASP A 152 10.84 2.69 16.52
CA ASP A 152 12.24 3.07 16.78
C ASP A 152 12.97 3.30 15.45
N THR A 153 13.28 4.57 15.15
CA THR A 153 13.96 4.96 13.91
C THR A 153 15.40 4.40 13.79
N ARG A 154 16.01 3.94 14.89
CA ARG A 154 17.34 3.28 14.87
C ARG A 154 17.31 1.91 14.21
N LEU A 155 16.12 1.29 14.13
CA LEU A 155 15.90 0.01 13.45
C LEU A 155 15.66 0.17 11.93
N TRP A 156 15.54 1.40 11.46
CA TRP A 156 15.30 1.68 10.04
C TRP A 156 16.58 1.49 9.23
N ASP A 157 16.46 0.82 8.07
CA ASP A 157 17.55 0.54 7.14
C ASP A 157 17.94 1.82 6.38
N ARG A 158 19.00 2.48 6.84
CA ARG A 158 19.48 3.72 6.26
C ARG A 158 19.89 3.60 4.79
N PRO A 159 20.67 2.58 4.37
CA PRO A 159 20.99 2.34 2.97
C PRO A 159 19.76 2.25 2.07
N LEU A 160 18.69 1.59 2.51
CA LEU A 160 17.44 1.52 1.73
C LEU A 160 16.73 2.89 1.66
N ILE A 161 16.74 3.68 2.72
CA ILE A 161 16.21 5.05 2.70
C ILE A 161 16.97 5.88 1.67
N ASP A 162 18.30 5.91 1.76
CA ASP A 162 19.14 6.72 0.87
C ASP A 162 18.96 6.30 -0.60
N ARG A 163 18.83 4.99 -0.87
CA ARG A 163 18.54 4.47 -2.21
C ARG A 163 17.16 4.92 -2.71
N GLY A 164 16.13 4.81 -1.87
CA GLY A 164 14.76 5.23 -2.21
C GLY A 164 14.69 6.72 -2.52
N GLU A 165 15.33 7.56 -1.71
CA GLU A 165 15.39 9.01 -1.93
C GLU A 165 16.11 9.37 -3.24
N ALA A 166 17.24 8.71 -3.54
CA ALA A 166 17.95 8.92 -4.80
C ALA A 166 17.10 8.55 -6.02
N LEU A 167 16.35 7.45 -5.96
CA LEU A 167 15.43 7.06 -7.03
C LEU A 167 14.28 8.06 -7.18
N LEU A 168 13.72 8.54 -6.08
CA LEU A 168 12.65 9.54 -6.07
C LEU A 168 13.12 10.88 -6.67
N GLN A 169 14.32 11.33 -6.33
CA GLN A 169 14.91 12.54 -6.91
C GLN A 169 15.08 12.40 -8.43
N ARG A 170 15.57 11.26 -8.90
CA ARG A 170 15.67 10.99 -10.34
C ARG A 170 14.30 11.02 -11.01
N ALA A 171 13.29 10.37 -10.41
CA ALA A 171 11.92 10.39 -10.94
C ALA A 171 11.37 11.82 -11.06
N HIS A 172 11.57 12.64 -10.03
CA HIS A 172 11.14 14.04 -10.00
C HIS A 172 11.78 14.87 -11.12
N GLY A 173 13.04 14.62 -11.45
CA GLY A 173 13.78 15.30 -12.51
C GLY A 173 13.13 15.23 -13.89
N TYR A 174 12.24 14.26 -14.14
CA TYR A 174 11.48 14.16 -15.41
C TYR A 174 10.27 15.10 -15.49
N GLY A 175 9.88 15.79 -14.41
CA GLY A 175 8.77 16.75 -14.38
C GLY A 175 7.39 16.14 -14.67
N ARG A 176 7.22 14.83 -14.55
CA ARG A 176 5.97 14.09 -14.76
C ARG A 176 5.59 13.39 -13.47
N ALA A 177 4.80 14.05 -12.61
CA ALA A 177 4.33 13.47 -11.38
C ALA A 177 3.37 12.31 -11.67
N GLY A 178 3.48 11.23 -10.88
CA GLY A 178 2.61 10.07 -10.96
C GLY A 178 2.31 9.48 -9.59
N ARG A 179 1.46 8.46 -9.57
CA ARG A 179 0.98 7.81 -8.34
C ARG A 179 2.13 7.32 -7.47
N TYR A 180 3.01 6.49 -8.02
CA TYR A 180 4.07 5.86 -7.23
C TYR A 180 5.11 6.85 -6.74
N GLN A 181 5.36 7.92 -7.48
CA GLN A 181 6.21 9.01 -7.03
C GLN A 181 5.62 9.73 -5.82
N LEU A 182 4.30 10.01 -5.82
CA LEU A 182 3.63 10.64 -4.69
C LEU A 182 3.57 9.72 -3.47
N GLU A 183 3.24 8.45 -3.65
CA GLU A 183 3.30 7.46 -2.58
C GLU A 183 4.72 7.33 -2.00
N ALA A 184 5.76 7.34 -2.86
CA ALA A 184 7.16 7.34 -2.41
C ALA A 184 7.52 8.62 -1.64
N ALA A 185 7.07 9.79 -2.10
CA ALA A 185 7.30 11.06 -1.43
C ALA A 185 6.66 11.11 -0.02
N ILE A 186 5.46 10.53 0.13
CA ILE A 186 4.81 10.35 1.43
C ILE A 186 5.68 9.47 2.33
N GLN A 187 6.23 8.35 1.82
CA GLN A 187 7.11 7.50 2.62
C GLN A 187 8.42 8.20 2.98
N SER A 188 9.00 9.00 2.07
CA SER A 188 10.20 9.80 2.33
C SER A 188 9.95 10.83 3.43
N ALA A 189 8.82 11.55 3.38
CA ALA A 189 8.44 12.51 4.43
C ALA A 189 8.30 11.85 5.81
N HIS A 190 7.81 10.60 5.86
CA HIS A 190 7.82 9.83 7.11
C HIS A 190 9.23 9.39 7.53
N CYS A 191 10.10 9.04 6.58
CA CYS A 191 11.48 8.65 6.87
C CYS A 191 12.33 9.82 7.42
N ASP A 192 11.97 11.05 7.10
CA ASP A 192 12.62 12.26 7.63
C ASP A 192 12.57 12.35 9.17
N ARG A 193 11.64 11.66 9.82
CA ARG A 193 11.60 11.58 11.28
C ARG A 193 12.90 11.01 11.86
N ALA A 194 13.61 10.12 11.14
CA ALA A 194 14.91 9.62 11.57
C ALA A 194 16.00 10.70 11.64
N ARG A 195 15.86 11.80 10.88
CA ARG A 195 16.79 12.93 10.85
C ARG A 195 16.33 14.07 11.74
N ASN A 196 15.03 14.40 11.68
CA ASN A 196 14.45 15.61 12.24
C ASN A 196 13.73 15.39 13.58
N GLY A 197 13.55 14.12 14.00
CA GLY A 197 12.85 13.72 15.22
C GLY A 197 11.33 13.96 15.18
N ARG A 198 10.81 14.54 14.10
CA ARG A 198 9.39 14.90 13.96
C ARG A 198 8.86 14.60 12.55
N THR A 199 7.54 14.41 12.44
CA THR A 199 6.83 14.27 11.17
C THR A 199 6.37 15.65 10.67
N ASP A 200 6.62 15.96 9.40
CA ASP A 200 6.09 17.18 8.74
C ASP A 200 4.68 16.88 8.19
N TRP A 201 3.68 17.15 9.02
CA TRP A 201 2.28 16.92 8.66
C TRP A 201 1.80 17.84 7.53
N HIS A 202 2.36 19.07 7.40
CA HIS A 202 1.97 19.97 6.31
C HIS A 202 2.48 19.48 4.96
N ALA A 203 3.71 18.99 4.89
CA ALA A 203 4.24 18.34 3.70
C ALA A 203 3.40 17.08 3.34
N LEU A 204 3.08 16.23 4.33
CA LEU A 204 2.23 15.07 4.13
C LEU A 204 0.85 15.44 3.58
N ARG A 205 0.22 16.50 4.10
CA ARG A 205 -1.08 16.98 3.59
C ARG A 205 -1.00 17.37 2.12
N ALA A 206 0.02 18.13 1.74
CA ALA A 206 0.21 18.53 0.35
C ALA A 206 0.38 17.32 -0.58
N LEU A 207 1.19 16.33 -0.17
CA LEU A 207 1.42 15.10 -0.92
C LEU A 207 0.16 14.23 -1.04
N HIS A 208 -0.59 14.06 0.06
CA HIS A 208 -1.85 13.30 0.03
C HIS A 208 -2.92 13.98 -0.83
N ARG A 209 -3.02 15.31 -0.83
CA ARG A 209 -3.91 16.04 -1.74
C ARG A 209 -3.54 15.79 -3.20
N GLY A 210 -2.26 15.88 -3.54
CA GLY A 210 -1.79 15.55 -4.88
C GLY A 210 -2.07 14.09 -5.26
N LEU A 211 -1.93 13.16 -4.32
CA LEU A 211 -2.25 11.75 -4.56
C LEU A 211 -3.75 11.52 -4.82
N VAL A 212 -4.62 12.16 -4.04
CA VAL A 212 -6.08 12.09 -4.25
C VAL A 212 -6.48 12.69 -5.60
N GLU A 213 -5.80 13.73 -6.06
CA GLU A 213 -6.06 14.37 -7.35
C GLU A 213 -5.62 13.49 -8.54
N ILE A 214 -4.42 12.89 -8.48
CA ILE A 214 -3.83 12.13 -9.60
C ILE A 214 -4.34 10.68 -9.62
N ALA A 215 -4.49 10.05 -8.45
CA ALA A 215 -4.83 8.63 -8.30
C ALA A 215 -5.83 8.44 -7.14
N PRO A 216 -7.08 8.91 -7.29
CA PRO A 216 -8.08 8.80 -6.25
C PRO A 216 -8.32 7.34 -5.87
N SER A 217 -8.28 7.07 -4.57
CA SER A 217 -8.60 5.78 -3.99
C SER A 217 -9.16 5.95 -2.58
N LEU A 218 -9.92 4.98 -2.11
CA LEU A 218 -10.44 5.02 -0.74
C LEU A 218 -9.32 5.15 0.29
N GLY A 219 -8.21 4.43 0.10
CA GLY A 219 -7.03 4.52 0.98
C GLY A 219 -6.41 5.91 1.00
N ALA A 220 -6.28 6.56 -0.16
CA ALA A 220 -5.72 7.91 -0.25
C ALA A 220 -6.61 8.95 0.45
N VAL A 221 -7.92 8.85 0.29
CA VAL A 221 -8.88 9.78 0.94
C VAL A 221 -8.91 9.58 2.45
N VAL A 222 -8.90 8.32 2.93
CA VAL A 222 -8.84 8.01 4.37
C VAL A 222 -7.53 8.51 4.99
N ALA A 223 -6.40 8.33 4.29
CA ALA A 223 -5.11 8.82 4.76
C ALA A 223 -5.06 10.36 4.82
N LEU A 224 -5.64 11.05 3.82
CA LEU A 224 -5.77 12.51 3.86
C LEU A 224 -6.62 12.98 5.05
N ALA A 225 -7.75 12.32 5.31
CA ALA A 225 -8.59 12.63 6.47
C ALA A 225 -7.85 12.44 7.81
N ALA A 226 -7.00 11.41 7.90
CA ALA A 226 -6.14 11.21 9.07
C ALA A 226 -5.16 12.40 9.25
N VAL A 227 -4.48 12.81 8.17
CA VAL A 227 -3.54 13.94 8.20
C VAL A 227 -4.24 15.27 8.51
N ASP A 228 -5.42 15.52 7.96
CA ASP A 228 -6.22 16.70 8.30
C ASP A 228 -6.61 16.69 9.80
N GLY A 229 -6.91 15.52 10.36
CA GLY A 229 -7.16 15.35 11.78
C GLY A 229 -5.93 15.60 12.68
N GLU A 230 -4.73 15.33 12.18
CA GLU A 230 -3.48 15.67 12.90
C GLU A 230 -3.20 17.17 12.93
N ILE A 231 -3.48 17.88 11.85
CA ILE A 231 -3.16 19.32 11.69
C ILE A 231 -4.25 20.21 12.29
N ASP A 232 -5.51 19.98 11.88
CA ASP A 232 -6.63 20.88 12.13
C ASP A 232 -7.54 20.36 13.25
N GLY A 233 -7.17 19.22 13.85
CA GLY A 233 -7.87 18.61 14.98
C GLY A 233 -8.81 17.45 14.56
N PRO A 234 -9.12 16.55 15.52
CA PRO A 234 -9.79 15.29 15.22
C PRO A 234 -11.20 15.47 14.63
N GLN A 235 -11.89 16.57 14.93
CA GLN A 235 -13.22 16.85 14.38
C GLN A 235 -13.19 17.07 12.87
N VAL A 236 -12.13 17.74 12.36
CA VAL A 236 -11.95 17.96 10.91
C VAL A 236 -11.73 16.63 10.20
N GLY A 237 -10.85 15.78 10.73
CA GLY A 237 -10.64 14.44 10.17
C GLY A 237 -11.89 13.56 10.20
N LEU A 238 -12.69 13.61 11.28
CA LEU A 238 -13.96 12.88 11.39
C LEU A 238 -14.97 13.37 10.34
N ALA A 239 -15.10 14.68 10.14
CA ALA A 239 -15.97 15.24 9.12
C ALA A 239 -15.54 14.83 7.71
N ALA A 240 -14.23 14.81 7.44
CA ALA A 240 -13.68 14.33 6.17
C ALA A 240 -13.99 12.84 5.94
N LEU A 241 -13.88 11.98 6.96
CA LEU A 241 -14.27 10.56 6.86
C LEU A 241 -15.77 10.38 6.61
N GLU A 242 -16.62 11.17 7.26
CA GLU A 242 -18.08 11.10 7.09
C GLU A 242 -18.52 11.56 5.69
N ALA A 243 -17.74 12.44 5.06
CA ALA A 243 -18.00 12.89 3.68
C ALA A 243 -17.64 11.84 2.61
N ILE A 244 -16.99 10.71 2.99
CA ILE A 244 -16.66 9.63 2.06
C ILE A 244 -17.97 8.89 1.69
N GLY A 245 -18.48 9.15 0.48
CA GLY A 245 -19.71 8.54 -0.03
C GLY A 245 -19.54 7.13 -0.63
N ASP A 246 -18.38 6.49 -0.46
CA ASP A 246 -18.09 5.17 -1.02
C ASP A 246 -18.60 4.05 -0.09
N PRO A 247 -19.58 3.22 -0.52
CA PRO A 247 -20.08 2.12 0.30
C PRO A 247 -19.03 1.09 0.70
N SER A 248 -17.92 0.99 -0.04
CA SER A 248 -16.82 0.08 0.28
C SER A 248 -16.05 0.50 1.55
N ALA A 249 -16.23 1.73 2.04
CA ALA A 249 -15.64 2.20 3.30
C ALA A 249 -16.07 1.34 4.49
N ASP A 250 -17.28 0.81 4.50
CA ASP A 250 -17.80 -0.05 5.57
C ASP A 250 -17.04 -1.37 5.73
N ALA A 251 -16.42 -1.86 4.65
CA ALA A 251 -15.59 -3.06 4.65
C ALA A 251 -14.07 -2.76 4.68
N PHE A 252 -13.69 -1.48 4.74
CA PHE A 252 -12.29 -1.05 4.67
C PHE A 252 -11.73 -0.83 6.07
N GLN A 253 -10.91 -1.76 6.55
CA GLN A 253 -10.34 -1.76 7.90
C GLN A 253 -9.65 -0.43 8.28
N PRO A 254 -8.80 0.21 7.40
CA PRO A 254 -8.14 1.46 7.74
C PRO A 254 -9.10 2.63 8.00
N TYR A 255 -10.25 2.66 7.36
CA TYR A 255 -11.30 3.65 7.62
C TYR A 255 -11.75 3.61 9.09
N TRP A 256 -12.04 2.41 9.60
CA TRP A 256 -12.49 2.22 10.97
C TRP A 256 -11.38 2.45 11.99
N ALA A 257 -10.14 2.06 11.68
CA ALA A 257 -8.99 2.32 12.54
C ALA A 257 -8.72 3.83 12.68
N THR A 258 -8.73 4.56 11.55
CA THR A 258 -8.60 6.03 11.55
C THR A 258 -9.73 6.70 12.30
N ARG A 259 -10.97 6.29 12.06
CA ARG A 259 -12.15 6.81 12.77
C ARG A 259 -12.05 6.58 14.27
N ALA A 260 -11.61 5.40 14.71
CA ALA A 260 -11.42 5.06 16.10
C ALA A 260 -10.37 5.95 16.77
N HIS A 261 -9.22 6.12 16.11
CA HIS A 261 -8.14 7.00 16.58
C HIS A 261 -8.64 8.45 16.74
N LEU A 262 -9.31 9.00 15.74
CA LEU A 262 -9.83 10.37 15.78
C LEU A 262 -10.90 10.54 16.86
N HIS A 263 -11.82 9.58 17.06
CA HIS A 263 -12.77 9.64 18.19
C HIS A 263 -12.08 9.58 19.55
N ALA A 264 -11.03 8.76 19.69
CA ALA A 264 -10.27 8.70 20.95
C ALA A 264 -9.61 10.05 21.24
N ARG A 265 -8.98 10.68 20.26
CA ARG A 265 -8.38 12.03 20.39
C ARG A 265 -9.42 13.12 20.62
N ALA A 266 -10.63 12.95 20.11
CA ALA A 266 -11.75 13.87 20.36
C ALA A 266 -12.38 13.70 21.76
N GLY A 267 -11.87 12.80 22.60
CA GLY A 267 -12.46 12.53 23.93
C GLY A 267 -13.83 11.83 23.86
N GLN A 268 -14.07 11.04 22.83
CA GLN A 268 -15.33 10.33 22.57
C GLN A 268 -15.16 8.80 22.73
N PRO A 269 -14.90 8.29 23.95
CA PRO A 269 -14.47 6.90 24.16
C PRO A 269 -15.50 5.86 23.71
N LYS A 270 -16.81 6.16 23.79
CA LYS A 270 -17.86 5.24 23.35
C LYS A 270 -17.85 5.06 21.83
N ALA A 271 -17.70 6.14 21.06
CA ALA A 271 -17.60 6.10 19.60
C ALA A 271 -16.29 5.44 19.17
N ALA A 272 -15.17 5.77 19.83
CA ALA A 272 -13.87 5.14 19.60
C ALA A 272 -13.94 3.62 19.82
N ALA A 273 -14.53 3.14 20.92
CA ALA A 273 -14.67 1.71 21.22
C ALA A 273 -15.47 0.97 20.13
N GLY A 274 -16.56 1.54 19.62
CA GLY A 274 -17.35 0.97 18.55
C GLY A 274 -16.55 0.88 17.23
N ALA A 275 -15.82 1.94 16.88
CA ALA A 275 -14.99 1.97 15.68
C ALA A 275 -13.80 1.01 15.78
N TYR A 276 -13.11 0.90 16.94
CA TYR A 276 -12.08 -0.12 17.17
C TYR A 276 -12.63 -1.53 17.03
N SER A 277 -13.81 -1.83 17.59
CA SER A 277 -14.43 -3.15 17.43
C SER A 277 -14.62 -3.50 15.97
N ARG A 278 -15.12 -2.55 15.16
CA ARG A 278 -15.30 -2.76 13.73
C ARG A 278 -13.96 -2.95 12.98
N ALA A 279 -12.91 -2.20 13.33
CA ALA A 279 -11.57 -2.36 12.76
C ALA A 279 -10.96 -3.73 13.11
N ILE A 280 -11.19 -4.22 14.34
CA ILE A 280 -10.76 -5.55 14.81
C ILE A 280 -11.45 -6.66 14.01
N ASP A 281 -12.77 -6.55 13.79
CA ASP A 281 -13.54 -7.55 13.03
C ASP A 281 -13.08 -7.66 11.57
N LEU A 282 -12.58 -6.56 11.00
CA LEU A 282 -12.16 -6.49 9.61
C LEU A 282 -10.70 -6.89 9.37
N THR A 283 -9.88 -7.08 10.41
CA THR A 283 -8.48 -7.48 10.22
C THR A 283 -8.26 -8.97 10.39
N SER A 284 -7.49 -9.58 9.48
CA SER A 284 -6.97 -10.94 9.60
C SER A 284 -5.59 -11.00 10.28
N ASP A 285 -4.89 -9.86 10.42
CA ASP A 285 -3.57 -9.75 11.03
C ASP A 285 -3.68 -9.82 12.57
N GLY A 286 -3.06 -10.84 13.17
CA GLY A 286 -3.09 -11.07 14.63
C GLY A 286 -2.45 -9.94 15.41
N GLY A 287 -1.24 -9.50 15.01
CA GLY A 287 -0.53 -8.43 15.73
C GLY A 287 -1.24 -7.07 15.64
N LEU A 288 -1.85 -6.76 14.48
CA LEU A 288 -2.69 -5.56 14.35
C LEU A 288 -3.97 -5.68 15.19
N ARG A 289 -4.59 -6.86 15.26
CA ARG A 289 -5.76 -7.12 16.12
C ARG A 289 -5.43 -6.88 17.59
N ASP A 290 -4.30 -7.39 18.05
CA ASP A 290 -3.85 -7.23 19.43
C ASP A 290 -3.59 -5.77 19.76
N TYR A 291 -2.89 -5.04 18.88
CA TYR A 291 -2.69 -3.60 19.00
C TYR A 291 -4.02 -2.83 19.11
N LEU A 292 -4.95 -3.05 18.18
CA LEU A 292 -6.25 -2.36 18.20
C LEU A 292 -7.08 -2.71 19.44
N THR A 293 -6.94 -3.94 19.94
CA THR A 293 -7.60 -4.39 21.18
C THR A 293 -7.01 -3.67 22.39
N ALA A 294 -5.69 -3.51 22.45
CA ALA A 294 -5.02 -2.73 23.48
C ALA A 294 -5.46 -1.26 23.45
N CYS A 295 -5.50 -0.62 22.29
CA CYS A 295 -5.99 0.75 22.12
C CYS A 295 -7.44 0.89 22.65
N ARG A 296 -8.32 -0.05 22.29
CA ARG A 296 -9.71 -0.05 22.78
C ARG A 296 -9.81 -0.19 24.30
N THR A 297 -8.97 -1.02 24.89
CA THR A 297 -8.98 -1.28 26.36
C THR A 297 -8.43 -0.08 27.14
N GLN A 298 -7.51 0.67 26.58
CA GLN A 298 -6.90 1.86 27.17
C GLN A 298 -7.80 3.11 27.12
N LEU A 299 -8.94 3.04 26.43
CA LEU A 299 -9.87 4.17 26.38
C LEU A 299 -10.33 4.53 27.80
N PRO A 300 -10.39 5.83 28.16
CA PRO A 300 -10.82 6.25 29.51
C PRO A 300 -12.23 5.77 29.78
N ALA A 301 -12.40 5.05 30.90
CA ALA A 301 -13.73 4.73 31.44
C ALA A 301 -14.47 6.05 31.71
N ARG A 302 -15.76 6.14 31.34
CA ARG A 302 -16.60 7.31 31.59
C ARG A 302 -16.38 7.76 33.06
N ARG A 303 -15.82 8.96 33.27
CA ARG A 303 -16.16 9.69 34.48
C ARG A 303 -17.64 10.04 34.33
N GLY A 304 -18.49 9.36 35.04
CA GLY A 304 -19.90 9.72 35.13
C GLY A 304 -20.06 11.18 35.55
N PRO A 305 -21.22 11.78 35.26
CA PRO A 305 -21.50 13.15 35.67
C PRO A 305 -21.45 13.31 37.18
#